data_53f6f455d9b932f5aa9f9a19cd1e86db
#
_entry.id   53f6f455d9b932f5aa9f9a19cd1e86db
#
_cell.length_a   1.000
_cell.length_b   1.000
_cell.length_c   1.000
_cell.angle_alpha   90.00
_cell.angle_beta   90.00
_cell.angle_gamma   90.00
#
_symmetry.space_group_name_H-M   'P 1'
#
loop_
_entity.id
_entity.type
_entity.pdbx_description
1 polymer ?
#
loop_
_entity_poly.entity_id
_entity_poly.type
_entity_poly.pdbx_seq_one_letter_code
_entity_poly.pdbx_strand_id
1 'polypeptide(L)'
;EMLSRVLGILNRILNGGMTETQKIRAIYNYLVCENTYDYESFLYKESEHTDYTAYFLEGVFDSKNAVCDGLAKAMTLMCRLEGIEAYHIGAVGSGGGHAYNYIKADGKYYLCCPTQGSSVTAHDGKRFHTHTAAFFLTDFYTSSPSWDFYSGQLPEIGELVKQTEKYDYWS
;
A
#
# COMPACT_ATOMS: atom_id res chain seq x y z
N GLU A 1 17.77 13.21 -2.67
CA GLU A 1 18.15 12.31 -1.56
C GLU A 1 17.14 11.16 -1.41
N MET A 2 15.84 11.42 -1.25
CA MET A 2 14.79 10.39 -1.14
C MET A 2 14.78 9.40 -2.31
N LEU A 3 14.79 9.91 -3.55
CA LEU A 3 14.79 9.06 -4.75
C LEU A 3 16.00 8.10 -4.80
N SER A 4 17.20 8.59 -4.47
CA SER A 4 18.41 7.74 -4.44
C SER A 4 18.28 6.61 -3.41
N ARG A 5 17.65 6.89 -2.26
CA ARG A 5 17.36 5.88 -1.24
C ARG A 5 16.38 4.83 -1.77
N VAL A 6 15.29 5.25 -2.39
CA VAL A 6 14.29 4.33 -2.96
C VAL A 6 14.92 3.44 -4.04
N LEU A 7 15.72 4.02 -4.94
CA LEU A 7 16.44 3.26 -5.96
C LEU A 7 17.43 2.26 -5.35
N GLY A 8 18.13 2.65 -4.27
CA GLY A 8 19.02 1.73 -3.52
C GLY A 8 18.24 0.55 -2.90
N ILE A 9 17.02 0.78 -2.42
CA ILE A 9 16.15 -0.27 -1.90
C ILE A 9 15.72 -1.20 -3.04
N LEU A 10 15.22 -0.65 -4.15
CA LEU A 10 14.80 -1.43 -5.32
C LEU A 10 15.94 -2.32 -5.83
N ASN A 11 17.15 -1.77 -5.99
CA ASN A 11 18.34 -2.53 -6.40
C ASN A 11 18.70 -3.68 -5.44
N ARG A 12 18.34 -3.57 -4.16
CA ARG A 12 18.59 -4.61 -3.16
C ARG A 12 17.55 -5.72 -3.17
N ILE A 13 16.28 -5.37 -3.40
CA ILE A 13 15.16 -6.33 -3.30
C ILE A 13 14.76 -6.94 -4.64
N LEU A 14 15.19 -6.35 -5.76
CA LEU A 14 14.85 -6.80 -7.11
C LEU A 14 16.09 -7.32 -7.86
N ASN A 15 15.84 -8.15 -8.86
CA ASN A 15 16.87 -8.59 -9.80
C ASN A 15 16.30 -8.74 -11.21
N GLY A 16 17.17 -8.78 -12.22
CA GLY A 16 16.77 -8.78 -13.62
C GLY A 16 16.05 -10.04 -14.12
N GLY A 17 15.99 -11.10 -13.30
CA GLY A 17 15.25 -12.32 -13.65
C GLY A 17 13.81 -12.35 -13.13
N MET A 18 13.39 -11.34 -12.36
CA MET A 18 12.04 -11.28 -11.79
C MET A 18 11.00 -10.92 -12.84
N THR A 19 9.87 -11.64 -12.82
CA THR A 19 8.66 -11.25 -13.53
C THR A 19 8.05 -9.99 -12.89
N GLU A 20 7.13 -9.32 -13.61
CA GLU A 20 6.42 -8.14 -13.10
C GLU A 20 5.75 -8.42 -11.75
N THR A 21 5.01 -9.53 -11.66
CA THR A 21 4.34 -9.95 -10.41
C THR A 21 5.32 -10.24 -9.28
N GLN A 22 6.48 -10.83 -9.58
CA GLN A 22 7.53 -11.05 -8.57
C GLN A 22 8.12 -9.74 -8.06
N LYS A 23 8.29 -8.74 -8.93
CA LYS A 23 8.73 -7.40 -8.53
C LYS A 23 7.70 -6.72 -7.62
N ILE A 24 6.41 -6.75 -8.02
CA ILE A 24 5.31 -6.20 -7.20
C ILE A 24 5.30 -6.87 -5.82
N ARG A 25 5.47 -8.20 -5.78
CA ARG A 25 5.53 -8.96 -4.52
C ARG A 25 6.70 -8.56 -3.64
N ALA A 26 7.88 -8.38 -4.21
CA ALA A 26 9.07 -7.98 -3.46
C ALA A 26 8.89 -6.58 -2.87
N ILE A 27 8.31 -5.64 -3.62
CA ILE A 27 8.00 -4.28 -3.15
C ILE A 27 6.97 -4.33 -2.03
N TYR A 28 5.87 -5.08 -2.20
CA TYR A 28 4.85 -5.27 -1.18
C TYR A 28 5.45 -5.83 0.12
N ASN A 29 6.21 -6.91 0.03
CA ASN A 29 6.84 -7.54 1.18
C ASN A 29 7.79 -6.58 1.91
N TYR A 30 8.58 -5.80 1.16
CA TYR A 30 9.44 -4.78 1.75
C TYR A 30 8.62 -3.77 2.58
N LEU A 31 7.55 -3.22 2.02
CA LEU A 31 6.73 -2.23 2.71
C LEU A 31 6.05 -2.81 3.95
N VAL A 32 5.53 -4.03 3.84
CA VAL A 32 4.83 -4.73 4.92
C VAL A 32 5.78 -5.12 6.05
N CYS A 33 6.99 -5.60 5.73
CA CYS A 33 7.92 -6.13 6.72
C CYS A 33 8.80 -5.06 7.37
N GLU A 34 9.10 -3.98 6.65
CA GLU A 34 10.03 -2.94 7.11
C GLU A 34 9.36 -1.75 7.79
N ASN A 35 8.02 -1.70 7.81
CA ASN A 35 7.28 -0.59 8.37
C ASN A 35 6.34 -1.03 9.49
N THR A 36 6.15 -0.13 10.46
CA THR A 36 5.09 -0.21 11.46
C THR A 36 3.98 0.77 11.10
N TYR A 37 2.74 0.44 11.50
CA TYR A 37 1.63 1.36 11.32
C TYR A 37 1.58 2.40 12.43
N ASP A 38 1.53 3.67 12.07
CA ASP A 38 1.45 4.78 13.01
C ASP A 38 0.01 5.02 13.46
N TYR A 39 -0.41 4.24 14.46
CA TYR A 39 -1.74 4.41 15.05
C TYR A 39 -1.92 5.75 15.76
N GLU A 40 -0.85 6.31 16.30
CA GLU A 40 -0.92 7.58 17.01
C GLU A 40 -1.24 8.73 16.06
N SER A 41 -0.50 8.85 14.97
CA SER A 41 -0.78 9.85 13.93
C SER A 41 -2.14 9.62 13.25
N PHE A 42 -2.59 8.37 13.13
CA PHE A 42 -3.91 8.07 12.58
C PHE A 42 -5.05 8.51 13.48
N LEU A 43 -4.97 8.22 14.79
CA LEU A 43 -6.02 8.52 15.77
C LEU A 43 -6.10 10.00 16.14
N TYR A 44 -4.96 10.69 16.16
CA TYR A 44 -4.84 12.08 16.59
C TYR A 44 -4.50 13.02 15.44
N LYS A 45 -5.09 12.79 14.30
CA LYS A 45 -4.80 13.44 13.00
C LYS A 45 -4.71 14.96 13.01
N GLU A 46 -5.27 15.63 13.99
CA GLU A 46 -5.26 17.10 14.13
C GLU A 46 -4.71 17.56 15.49
N SER A 47 -3.95 16.70 16.18
CA SER A 47 -3.34 17.02 17.48
C SER A 47 -1.91 17.53 17.32
N GLU A 48 -1.39 18.15 18.38
CA GLU A 48 0.02 18.56 18.47
C GLU A 48 1.01 17.38 18.39
N HIS A 49 0.52 16.15 18.51
CA HIS A 49 1.31 14.91 18.48
C HIS A 49 1.31 14.22 17.09
N THR A 50 0.61 14.79 16.11
CA THR A 50 0.56 14.17 14.77
C THR A 50 1.91 14.31 14.07
N ASP A 51 2.55 13.20 13.80
CA ASP A 51 3.69 13.18 12.90
C ASP A 51 3.19 13.15 11.46
N TYR A 52 3.09 14.32 10.85
CA TYR A 52 2.64 14.44 9.47
C TYR A 52 3.55 13.71 8.47
N THR A 53 4.81 13.42 8.81
CA THR A 53 5.72 12.65 7.95
C THR A 53 5.19 11.24 7.71
N ALA A 54 4.41 10.68 8.63
CA ALA A 54 3.77 9.37 8.48
C ALA A 54 2.84 9.26 7.25
N TYR A 55 2.33 10.40 6.74
CA TYR A 55 1.50 10.48 5.54
C TYR A 55 2.30 10.60 4.23
N PHE A 56 3.62 10.65 4.33
CA PHE A 56 4.53 10.88 3.21
C PHE A 56 5.62 9.81 3.13
N LEU A 57 6.48 9.94 2.12
CA LEU A 57 7.57 8.99 1.87
C LEU A 57 8.60 8.97 3.02
N GLU A 58 8.77 10.07 3.73
CA GLU A 58 9.65 10.19 4.90
C GLU A 58 9.25 9.22 6.00
N GLY A 59 7.95 9.09 6.29
CA GLY A 59 7.47 8.11 7.26
C GLY A 59 7.84 6.68 6.86
N VAL A 60 7.72 6.36 5.58
CA VAL A 60 8.01 5.01 5.07
C VAL A 60 9.52 4.71 5.01
N PHE A 61 10.30 5.64 4.47
CA PHE A 61 11.71 5.36 4.12
C PHE A 61 12.70 5.85 5.17
N ASP A 62 12.35 6.82 6.00
CA ASP A 62 13.22 7.36 7.04
C ASP A 62 12.87 6.78 8.42
N SER A 63 11.67 7.05 8.93
CA SER A 63 11.27 6.63 10.28
C SER A 63 10.71 5.20 10.35
N LYS A 64 10.36 4.57 9.23
CA LYS A 64 9.73 3.23 9.18
C LYS A 64 8.44 3.15 9.97
N ASN A 65 7.76 4.27 10.10
CA ASN A 65 6.49 4.40 10.80
C ASN A 65 5.56 5.26 9.95
N ALA A 66 4.52 4.65 9.39
CA ALA A 66 3.68 5.31 8.40
C ALA A 66 2.21 4.89 8.53
N VAL A 67 1.32 5.77 8.07
CA VAL A 67 -0.10 5.44 7.89
C VAL A 67 -0.37 4.93 6.48
N CYS A 68 -1.62 4.55 6.21
CA CYS A 68 -2.06 3.99 4.93
C CYS A 68 -1.67 4.85 3.72
N ASP A 69 -1.79 6.17 3.85
CA ASP A 69 -1.50 7.12 2.79
C ASP A 69 -0.01 7.12 2.40
N GLY A 70 0.88 7.13 3.39
CA GLY A 70 2.32 7.03 3.17
C GLY A 70 2.72 5.70 2.51
N LEU A 71 2.19 4.58 3.01
CA LEU A 71 2.46 3.25 2.45
C LEU A 71 1.95 3.11 1.01
N ALA A 72 0.74 3.62 0.72
CA ALA A 72 0.19 3.57 -0.63
C ALA A 72 0.96 4.46 -1.62
N LYS A 73 1.42 5.64 -1.20
CA LYS A 73 2.31 6.50 -1.99
C LYS A 73 3.64 5.80 -2.31
N ALA A 74 4.23 5.16 -1.30
CA ALA A 74 5.49 4.43 -1.47
C ALA A 74 5.34 3.25 -2.43
N MET A 75 4.27 2.46 -2.31
CA MET A 75 3.96 1.35 -3.23
C MET A 75 3.82 1.85 -4.67
N THR A 76 3.07 2.93 -4.88
CA THR A 76 2.91 3.55 -6.20
C THR A 76 4.24 4.01 -6.78
N LEU A 77 5.06 4.72 -5.99
CA LEU A 77 6.36 5.21 -6.44
C LEU A 77 7.29 4.07 -6.83
N MET A 78 7.43 3.06 -5.97
CA MET A 78 8.34 1.94 -6.21
C MET A 78 7.93 1.13 -7.44
N CYS A 79 6.64 0.86 -7.62
CA CYS A 79 6.13 0.20 -8.82
C CYS A 79 6.41 1.01 -10.09
N ARG A 80 6.12 2.30 -10.07
CA ARG A 80 6.34 3.18 -11.24
C ARG A 80 7.80 3.33 -11.63
N LEU A 81 8.71 3.32 -10.67
CA LEU A 81 10.16 3.33 -10.94
C LEU A 81 10.63 2.06 -11.67
N GLU A 82 9.90 0.95 -11.52
CA GLU A 82 10.13 -0.31 -12.23
C GLU A 82 9.30 -0.45 -13.52
N GLY A 83 8.64 0.61 -13.96
CA GLY A 83 7.81 0.62 -15.16
C GLY A 83 6.45 -0.07 -14.98
N ILE A 84 6.06 -0.39 -13.75
CA ILE A 84 4.80 -1.06 -13.42
C ILE A 84 3.71 0.00 -13.22
N GLU A 85 2.60 -0.17 -13.89
CA GLU A 85 1.46 0.74 -13.79
C GLU A 85 0.78 0.57 -12.43
N ALA A 86 0.80 1.62 -11.62
CA ALA A 86 0.26 1.65 -10.27
C ALA A 86 -0.35 3.01 -9.94
N TYR A 87 -1.42 3.00 -9.16
CA TYR A 87 -2.16 4.19 -8.73
C TYR A 87 -2.40 4.16 -7.23
N HIS A 88 -2.25 5.32 -6.62
CA HIS A 88 -2.70 5.59 -5.26
C HIS A 88 -4.15 6.06 -5.33
N ILE A 89 -5.01 5.45 -4.52
CA ILE A 89 -6.44 5.80 -4.46
C ILE A 89 -6.90 5.96 -3.02
N GLY A 90 -7.80 6.89 -2.79
CA GLY A 90 -8.50 7.08 -1.52
C GLY A 90 -9.86 6.43 -1.52
N ALA A 91 -10.29 5.95 -0.37
CA ALA A 91 -11.62 5.43 -0.11
C ALA A 91 -12.13 5.86 1.27
N VAL A 92 -13.43 5.89 1.46
CA VAL A 92 -14.09 6.11 2.75
C VAL A 92 -14.93 4.90 3.10
N GLY A 93 -14.77 4.42 4.31
CA GLY A 93 -15.60 3.36 4.88
C GLY A 93 -16.11 3.75 6.27
N SER A 94 -16.79 2.83 6.93
CA SER A 94 -17.35 3.05 8.28
C SER A 94 -16.29 3.38 9.34
N GLY A 95 -15.04 3.00 9.11
CA GLY A 95 -13.88 3.30 9.99
C GLY A 95 -13.13 4.58 9.63
N GLY A 96 -13.59 5.37 8.65
CA GLY A 96 -12.92 6.59 8.20
C GLY A 96 -12.28 6.46 6.83
N GLY A 97 -11.33 7.37 6.51
CA GLY A 97 -10.59 7.35 5.24
C GLY A 97 -9.51 6.26 5.21
N HIS A 98 -9.29 5.68 4.05
CA HIS A 98 -8.21 4.73 3.82
C HIS A 98 -7.59 4.91 2.43
N ALA A 99 -6.32 4.55 2.29
CA ALA A 99 -5.62 4.58 1.02
C ALA A 99 -5.27 3.16 0.55
N TYR A 100 -5.51 2.93 -0.72
CA TYR A 100 -5.24 1.68 -1.44
C TYR A 100 -4.38 1.93 -2.67
N ASN A 101 -3.95 0.84 -3.30
CA ASN A 101 -3.33 0.86 -4.61
C ASN A 101 -4.15 0.05 -5.62
N TYR A 102 -4.30 0.56 -6.84
CA TYR A 102 -4.58 -0.24 -8.02
C TYR A 102 -3.27 -0.49 -8.75
N ILE A 103 -3.01 -1.76 -9.04
CA ILE A 103 -1.77 -2.17 -9.70
C ILE A 103 -2.13 -3.08 -10.87
N LYS A 104 -1.52 -2.81 -12.01
CA LYS A 104 -1.64 -3.68 -13.18
C LYS A 104 -0.59 -4.78 -13.08
N ALA A 105 -1.05 -6.01 -13.08
CA ALA A 105 -0.22 -7.20 -13.11
C ALA A 105 -0.70 -8.14 -14.22
N ASP A 106 0.19 -8.56 -15.10
CA ASP A 106 -0.11 -9.43 -16.22
C ASP A 106 -1.30 -8.93 -17.09
N GLY A 107 -1.35 -7.61 -17.30
CA GLY A 107 -2.36 -6.95 -18.12
C GLY A 107 -3.72 -6.68 -17.44
N LYS A 108 -3.89 -7.04 -16.17
CA LYS A 108 -5.13 -6.88 -15.39
C LYS A 108 -4.91 -6.03 -14.16
N TYR A 109 -5.97 -5.33 -13.71
CA TYR A 109 -5.92 -4.48 -12.52
C TYR A 109 -6.41 -5.21 -11.28
N TYR A 110 -5.64 -5.06 -10.21
CA TYR A 110 -5.93 -5.63 -8.90
C TYR A 110 -5.83 -4.57 -7.81
N LEU A 111 -6.59 -4.77 -6.74
CA LEU A 111 -6.45 -4.02 -5.51
C LEU A 111 -5.23 -4.54 -4.73
N CYS A 112 -4.46 -3.63 -4.13
CA CYS A 112 -3.35 -3.96 -3.27
C CYS A 112 -3.35 -3.03 -2.05
N CYS A 113 -3.15 -3.59 -0.85
CA CYS A 113 -3.13 -2.81 0.38
C CYS A 113 -1.99 -3.23 1.30
N PRO A 114 -0.82 -2.57 1.22
CA PRO A 114 0.29 -2.87 2.12
C PRO A 114 -0.05 -2.66 3.60
N THR A 115 -0.90 -1.69 3.91
CA THR A 115 -1.35 -1.43 5.29
C THR A 115 -2.02 -2.65 5.93
N GLN A 116 -2.96 -3.27 5.20
CA GLN A 116 -3.67 -4.45 5.68
C GLN A 116 -2.82 -5.73 5.63
N GLY A 117 -1.72 -5.69 4.89
CA GLY A 117 -0.73 -6.76 4.87
C GLY A 117 0.10 -6.83 6.15
N SER A 118 0.17 -5.74 6.90
CA SER A 118 0.89 -5.67 8.18
C SER A 118 -0.12 -5.51 9.32
N SER A 119 -0.11 -6.41 10.28
CA SER A 119 -0.88 -6.24 11.51
C SER A 119 0.00 -6.40 12.73
N VAL A 120 -0.27 -5.59 13.74
CA VAL A 120 0.36 -5.69 15.05
C VAL A 120 -0.66 -6.25 16.01
N THR A 121 -0.41 -7.44 16.50
CA THR A 121 -1.22 -8.04 17.58
C THR A 121 -0.49 -7.87 18.91
N ALA A 122 -1.21 -7.43 19.95
CA ALA A 122 -0.69 -7.39 21.31
C ALA A 122 -1.19 -8.63 22.06
N HIS A 123 -0.26 -9.41 22.62
CA HIS A 123 -0.55 -10.50 23.52
C HIS A 123 0.42 -10.46 24.70
N ASP A 124 -0.09 -10.53 25.93
CA ASP A 124 0.71 -10.48 27.17
C ASP A 124 1.70 -9.29 27.24
N GLY A 125 1.26 -8.12 26.78
CA GLY A 125 2.08 -6.90 26.76
C GLY A 125 3.21 -6.90 25.72
N LYS A 126 3.32 -7.93 24.90
CA LYS A 126 4.25 -8.01 23.77
C LYS A 126 3.54 -7.72 22.46
N ARG A 127 4.21 -6.98 21.59
CA ARG A 127 3.73 -6.71 20.22
C ARG A 127 4.32 -7.76 19.28
N PHE A 128 3.45 -8.43 18.55
CA PHE A 128 3.82 -9.35 17.48
C PHE A 128 3.43 -8.74 16.14
N HIS A 129 4.38 -8.67 15.23
CA HIS A 129 4.12 -8.32 13.85
C HIS A 129 3.72 -9.57 13.08
N THR A 130 2.52 -9.56 12.53
CA THR A 130 2.09 -10.58 11.60
C THR A 130 2.01 -9.98 10.20
N HIS A 131 2.52 -10.70 9.22
CA HIS A 131 2.49 -10.31 7.82
C HIS A 131 1.63 -11.28 7.04
N THR A 132 0.76 -10.75 6.19
CA THR A 132 -0.11 -11.55 5.34
C THR A 132 -0.05 -11.10 3.90
N ALA A 133 -0.22 -12.03 2.97
CA ALA A 133 -0.39 -11.73 1.56
C ALA A 133 -1.87 -11.59 1.15
N ALA A 134 -2.79 -11.67 2.11
CA ALA A 134 -4.23 -11.64 1.84
C ALA A 134 -4.71 -10.37 1.10
N PHE A 135 -3.95 -9.29 1.19
CA PHE A 135 -4.25 -8.01 0.52
C PHE A 135 -3.25 -7.66 -0.58
N PHE A 136 -2.58 -8.67 -1.10
CA PHE A 136 -1.69 -8.58 -2.24
C PHE A 136 -2.42 -9.02 -3.51
N LEU A 137 -2.66 -8.09 -4.42
CA LEU A 137 -3.35 -8.32 -5.70
C LEU A 137 -4.70 -9.06 -5.52
N THR A 138 -5.57 -8.46 -4.73
CA THR A 138 -6.89 -9.01 -4.42
C THR A 138 -7.96 -8.39 -5.32
N ASP A 139 -9.13 -9.03 -5.36
CA ASP A 139 -10.27 -8.43 -5.99
C ASP A 139 -10.87 -7.29 -5.12
N PHE A 140 -11.40 -6.31 -5.82
CA PHE A 140 -12.04 -5.16 -5.20
C PHE A 140 -13.30 -5.54 -4.40
N TYR A 141 -14.08 -6.47 -4.90
CA TYR A 141 -15.40 -6.78 -4.36
C TYR A 141 -15.33 -7.56 -3.06
N THR A 142 -14.38 -8.46 -2.94
CA THR A 142 -14.17 -9.27 -1.74
C THR A 142 -13.44 -8.49 -0.65
N SER A 143 -12.45 -7.68 -1.04
CA SER A 143 -11.60 -6.99 -0.08
C SER A 143 -12.24 -5.73 0.50
N SER A 144 -13.19 -5.10 -0.19
CA SER A 144 -13.71 -3.80 0.20
C SER A 144 -15.17 -3.55 -0.20
N PRO A 145 -16.10 -4.46 0.12
CA PRO A 145 -17.50 -4.32 -0.32
C PRO A 145 -18.24 -3.14 0.29
N SER A 146 -17.71 -2.56 1.37
CA SER A 146 -18.30 -1.44 2.11
C SER A 146 -17.57 -0.10 1.92
N TRP A 147 -16.55 -0.06 1.05
CA TRP A 147 -15.79 1.15 0.81
C TRP A 147 -16.32 1.91 -0.39
N ASP A 148 -16.51 3.23 -0.20
CA ASP A 148 -16.81 4.16 -1.27
C ASP A 148 -15.51 4.82 -1.73
N PHE A 149 -15.09 4.54 -2.95
CA PHE A 149 -13.87 5.10 -3.51
C PHE A 149 -14.13 6.50 -4.04
N TYR A 150 -13.21 7.41 -3.77
CA TYR A 150 -13.25 8.78 -4.29
C TYR A 150 -13.11 8.79 -5.82
N SER A 151 -14.19 8.44 -6.49
CA SER A 151 -14.28 8.42 -7.96
C SER A 151 -14.11 9.81 -8.60
N GLY A 152 -14.16 10.87 -7.79
CA GLY A 152 -14.09 12.25 -8.28
C GLY A 152 -12.68 12.85 -8.35
N GLN A 153 -11.64 12.16 -7.85
CA GLN A 153 -10.29 12.73 -7.84
C GLN A 153 -9.58 12.65 -9.20
N LEU A 154 -9.84 11.61 -9.98
CA LEU A 154 -9.38 11.48 -11.37
C LEU A 154 -10.43 10.69 -12.14
N PRO A 155 -10.94 11.20 -13.27
CA PRO A 155 -11.90 10.47 -14.12
C PRO A 155 -11.40 9.08 -14.52
N GLU A 156 -10.09 8.95 -14.71
CA GLU A 156 -9.40 7.71 -15.05
C GLU A 156 -9.52 6.64 -13.97
N ILE A 157 -9.57 7.00 -12.68
CA ILE A 157 -9.72 6.04 -11.58
C ILE A 157 -11.10 5.36 -11.62
N GLY A 158 -12.16 6.09 -11.99
CA GLY A 158 -13.50 5.52 -12.15
C GLY A 158 -13.54 4.43 -13.23
N GLU A 159 -12.77 4.57 -14.31
CA GLU A 159 -12.65 3.54 -15.34
C GLU A 159 -11.75 2.38 -14.88
N LEU A 160 -10.70 2.65 -14.12
CA LEU A 160 -9.83 1.61 -13.54
C LEU A 160 -10.60 0.73 -12.55
N VAL A 161 -11.47 1.32 -11.72
CA VAL A 161 -12.33 0.57 -10.80
C VAL A 161 -13.21 -0.43 -11.54
N LYS A 162 -13.77 -0.03 -12.69
CA LYS A 162 -14.58 -0.92 -13.53
C LYS A 162 -13.77 -2.04 -14.18
N GLN A 163 -12.47 -1.85 -14.35
CA GLN A 163 -11.55 -2.79 -14.97
C GLN A 163 -10.89 -3.73 -13.96
N THR A 164 -11.10 -3.49 -12.64
CA THR A 164 -10.51 -4.34 -11.60
C THR A 164 -11.11 -5.75 -11.68
N GLU A 165 -10.25 -6.74 -11.66
CA GLU A 165 -10.66 -8.14 -11.69
C GLU A 165 -11.54 -8.48 -10.49
N LYS A 166 -12.52 -9.36 -10.70
CA LYS A 166 -13.44 -9.83 -9.65
C LYS A 166 -12.89 -10.94 -8.79
N TYR A 167 -11.77 -11.51 -9.20
CA TYR A 167 -11.11 -12.62 -8.51
C TYR A 167 -9.70 -12.19 -8.17
N ASP A 168 -9.21 -12.63 -7.04
CA ASP A 168 -7.83 -12.34 -6.70
C ASP A 168 -6.84 -13.05 -7.66
N TYR A 169 -5.62 -12.55 -7.69
CA TYR A 169 -4.59 -13.07 -8.58
C TYR A 169 -4.29 -14.57 -8.36
N TRP A 170 -4.65 -15.09 -7.19
CA TRP A 170 -4.32 -16.44 -6.72
C TRP A 170 -5.47 -17.45 -6.94
N SER A 171 -6.64 -16.97 -7.32
CA SER A 171 -7.77 -17.82 -7.69
C SER A 171 -7.67 -18.26 -9.16
#